data_db3fe604956f8ed0c484f017c1a356ab
#
_entry.id   db3fe604956f8ed0c484f017c1a356ab
#
_cell.length_a   1.000
_cell.length_b   1.000
_cell.length_c   1.000
_cell.angle_alpha   90.00
_cell.angle_beta   90.00
_cell.angle_gamma   90.00
#
_symmetry.space_group_name_H-M   'P 1'
#
loop_
_entity.id
_entity.type
_entity.pdbx_description
1 polymer ?
#
loop_
_entity_poly.entity_id
_entity_poly.type
_entity_poly.pdbx_seq_one_letter_code
_entity_poly.pdbx_strand_id
1 'polypeptide(L)'
;MVLDEHKHNFDIHINHIEHEDVCGDSLRIQQVFVNLMSNAIKYTPDGGNIIFSIEEKPNGFSELGCYEFTIEDNGIGMSPEFQKIMFDPFSRADDHRTTRVQGTGLGMAISRNIVNLMNGNIKVESTLHKGTKITVTIYLELQEKEKEQDRNLMNLPVLVVDDDKTCCESTVATLKEIGITGEWVLSGREAVECCYARHELKNDYFAVILDWKMPEIDRIETARQIRKRIGKEITIIVLTSYEFSEIEEEAKAAGVDAFIAKPLFRSRLTATLRQFTSGRKEKTARNYLEKLSESDYTGKKDSAG
;
A
#
# COMPACT_ATOMS: atom_id res chain seq x y z
N MET A 1 -18.36 -6.91 -6.56
CA MET A 1 -17.38 -7.89 -6.05
C MET A 1 -17.88 -8.45 -4.73
N VAL A 2 -17.63 -9.72 -4.40
CA VAL A 2 -18.28 -10.51 -3.32
C VAL A 2 -18.24 -9.89 -1.91
N LEU A 3 -17.35 -8.92 -1.66
CA LEU A 3 -17.22 -8.23 -0.35
C LEU A 3 -18.39 -7.27 -0.04
N ASP A 4 -19.07 -6.71 -1.05
CA ASP A 4 -20.15 -5.74 -0.87
C ASP A 4 -21.47 -6.37 -0.43
N GLU A 5 -21.66 -7.67 -0.70
CA GLU A 5 -22.92 -8.35 -0.35
C GLU A 5 -23.00 -8.73 1.14
N HIS A 6 -21.87 -8.89 1.83
CA HIS A 6 -21.80 -9.43 3.19
C HIS A 6 -21.40 -8.43 4.29
N LYS A 7 -21.11 -7.16 3.96
CA LYS A 7 -20.78 -6.09 4.94
C LYS A 7 -19.73 -6.49 6.00
N HIS A 8 -18.71 -7.26 5.61
CA HIS A 8 -17.64 -7.61 6.54
C HIS A 8 -16.68 -6.43 6.77
N ASN A 9 -16.13 -6.34 7.97
CA ASN A 9 -14.98 -5.49 8.23
C ASN A 9 -13.72 -6.24 7.75
N PHE A 10 -12.99 -5.63 6.82
CA PHE A 10 -11.81 -6.23 6.22
C PHE A 10 -10.58 -5.35 6.45
N ASP A 11 -9.57 -5.90 7.12
CA ASP A 11 -8.32 -5.22 7.41
C ASP A 11 -7.14 -5.93 6.71
N ILE A 12 -6.18 -5.15 6.21
CA ILE A 12 -4.95 -5.65 5.61
C ILE A 12 -3.76 -5.11 6.40
N HIS A 13 -2.93 -6.02 6.94
CA HIS A 13 -1.72 -5.69 7.66
C HIS A 13 -0.50 -6.16 6.87
N ILE A 14 0.40 -5.24 6.52
CA ILE A 14 1.70 -5.57 5.96
C ILE A 14 2.73 -5.30 7.05
N ASN A 15 3.32 -6.38 7.54
CA ASN A 15 4.33 -6.33 8.59
C ASN A 15 5.68 -6.62 7.94
N HIS A 16 6.67 -5.85 8.25
CA HIS A 16 8.08 -6.03 7.91
C HIS A 16 8.36 -6.87 6.63
N ILE A 17 8.26 -6.24 5.47
CA ILE A 17 8.65 -6.81 4.18
C ILE A 17 9.95 -6.12 3.74
N GLU A 18 11.05 -6.85 3.74
CA GLU A 18 12.33 -6.34 3.26
C GLU A 18 12.45 -6.48 1.74
N HIS A 19 11.94 -7.58 1.18
CA HIS A 19 12.02 -7.90 -0.24
C HIS A 19 10.61 -7.95 -0.85
N GLU A 20 10.21 -6.87 -1.52
CA GLU A 20 8.89 -6.75 -2.17
C GLU A 20 8.85 -7.39 -3.57
N ASP A 21 10.00 -7.48 -4.23
CA ASP A 21 10.12 -8.02 -5.58
C ASP A 21 10.65 -9.45 -5.52
N VAL A 22 9.80 -10.39 -5.92
CA VAL A 22 10.08 -11.82 -5.86
C VAL A 22 9.61 -12.53 -7.13
N CYS A 23 10.21 -13.68 -7.42
CA CYS A 23 9.82 -14.56 -8.50
C CYS A 23 8.99 -15.71 -7.97
N GLY A 24 7.88 -16.02 -8.65
CA GLY A 24 7.00 -17.11 -8.27
C GLY A 24 5.84 -17.32 -9.25
N ASP A 25 5.14 -18.43 -9.11
CA ASP A 25 3.92 -18.71 -9.89
C ASP A 25 2.73 -17.90 -9.34
N SER A 26 2.53 -16.70 -9.89
CA SER A 26 1.50 -15.77 -9.44
C SER A 26 0.08 -16.35 -9.56
N LEU A 27 -0.20 -17.16 -10.58
CA LEU A 27 -1.52 -17.77 -10.78
C LEU A 27 -1.82 -18.80 -9.67
N ARG A 28 -0.84 -19.62 -9.31
CA ARG A 28 -0.98 -20.60 -8.24
C ARG A 28 -1.12 -19.94 -6.88
N ILE A 29 -0.31 -18.93 -6.61
CA ILE A 29 -0.40 -18.12 -5.39
C ILE A 29 -1.78 -17.47 -5.28
N GLN A 30 -2.25 -16.83 -6.36
CA GLN A 30 -3.58 -16.24 -6.41
C GLN A 30 -4.69 -17.28 -6.18
N GLN A 31 -4.59 -18.46 -6.77
CA GLN A 31 -5.56 -19.56 -6.58
C GLN A 31 -5.68 -19.97 -5.10
N VAL A 32 -4.54 -20.07 -4.39
CA VAL A 32 -4.54 -20.36 -2.94
C VAL A 32 -5.27 -19.27 -2.17
N PHE A 33 -4.89 -17.99 -2.37
CA PHE A 33 -5.47 -16.90 -1.57
C PHE A 33 -6.94 -16.62 -1.89
N VAL A 34 -7.34 -16.70 -3.17
CA VAL A 34 -8.76 -16.57 -3.55
C VAL A 34 -9.60 -17.65 -2.87
N ASN A 35 -9.11 -18.89 -2.81
CA ASN A 35 -9.83 -19.97 -2.14
C ASN A 35 -9.90 -19.77 -0.62
N LEU A 36 -8.81 -19.42 0.04
CA LEU A 36 -8.77 -19.20 1.49
C LEU A 36 -9.62 -17.98 1.88
N MET A 37 -9.51 -16.87 1.14
CA MET A 37 -10.28 -15.66 1.38
C MET A 37 -11.78 -15.89 1.14
N SER A 38 -12.14 -16.60 0.06
CA SER A 38 -13.53 -16.98 -0.22
C SER A 38 -14.13 -17.80 0.92
N ASN A 39 -13.33 -18.69 1.54
CA ASN A 39 -13.79 -19.44 2.72
C ASN A 39 -13.99 -18.52 3.93
N ALA A 40 -13.06 -17.62 4.22
CA ALA A 40 -13.20 -16.66 5.32
C ALA A 40 -14.48 -15.83 5.16
N ILE A 41 -14.72 -15.23 3.97
CA ILE A 41 -15.93 -14.45 3.68
C ILE A 41 -17.21 -15.30 3.86
N LYS A 42 -17.19 -16.52 3.36
CA LYS A 42 -18.33 -17.42 3.34
C LYS A 42 -18.75 -17.91 4.71
N TYR A 43 -17.79 -18.12 5.61
CA TYR A 43 -18.02 -18.68 6.94
C TYR A 43 -18.01 -17.65 8.07
N THR A 44 -17.81 -16.39 7.74
CA THR A 44 -17.95 -15.27 8.66
C THR A 44 -19.35 -14.68 8.53
N PRO A 45 -20.12 -14.47 9.62
CA PRO A 45 -21.40 -13.80 9.57
C PRO A 45 -21.29 -12.35 9.12
N ASP A 46 -22.39 -11.80 8.57
CA ASP A 46 -22.47 -10.38 8.21
C ASP A 46 -22.07 -9.47 9.37
N GLY A 47 -21.23 -8.48 9.09
CA GLY A 47 -20.66 -7.58 10.10
C GLY A 47 -19.46 -8.19 10.87
N GLY A 48 -19.05 -9.41 10.54
CA GLY A 48 -17.85 -10.02 11.13
C GLY A 48 -16.55 -9.41 10.61
N ASN A 49 -15.43 -9.79 11.23
CA ASN A 49 -14.11 -9.27 10.94
C ASN A 49 -13.28 -10.32 10.22
N ILE A 50 -12.56 -9.89 9.17
CA ILE A 50 -11.59 -10.69 8.44
C ILE A 50 -10.30 -9.88 8.35
N ILE A 51 -9.20 -10.45 8.82
CA ILE A 51 -7.88 -9.82 8.80
C ILE A 51 -6.98 -10.63 7.87
N PHE A 52 -6.39 -9.95 6.88
CA PHE A 52 -5.33 -10.50 6.06
C PHE A 52 -4.01 -9.86 6.45
N SER A 53 -3.00 -10.65 6.77
CA SER A 53 -1.68 -10.13 7.07
C SER A 53 -0.59 -10.85 6.28
N ILE A 54 0.48 -10.13 5.97
CA ILE A 54 1.69 -10.64 5.35
C ILE A 54 2.90 -10.17 6.14
N GLU A 55 3.87 -11.07 6.32
CA GLU A 55 5.13 -10.79 6.97
C GLU A 55 6.25 -11.59 6.31
N GLU A 56 7.39 -10.95 6.09
CA GLU A 56 8.61 -11.65 5.70
C GLU A 56 9.33 -12.15 6.95
N LYS A 57 9.59 -13.44 7.00
CA LYS A 57 10.26 -14.09 8.14
C LYS A 57 11.74 -14.29 7.85
N PRO A 58 12.62 -14.09 8.85
CA PRO A 58 14.02 -14.45 8.72
C PRO A 58 14.14 -15.95 8.35
N ASN A 59 15.01 -16.23 7.38
CA ASN A 59 15.31 -17.59 6.97
C ASN A 59 16.82 -17.76 6.75
N GLY A 60 17.28 -19.01 6.62
CA GLY A 60 18.71 -19.31 6.41
C GLY A 60 19.16 -19.28 4.95
N PHE A 61 18.32 -18.88 4.00
CA PHE A 61 18.61 -18.88 2.57
C PHE A 61 18.86 -17.47 2.08
N SER A 62 19.95 -17.25 1.33
CA SER A 62 20.31 -15.94 0.79
C SER A 62 19.52 -15.57 -0.47
N GLU A 63 19.00 -16.57 -1.20
CA GLU A 63 18.33 -16.38 -2.49
C GLU A 63 16.81 -16.51 -2.41
N LEU A 64 16.28 -16.88 -1.22
CA LEU A 64 14.85 -17.09 -1.00
C LEU A 64 14.34 -16.20 0.13
N GLY A 65 13.23 -15.49 -0.10
CA GLY A 65 12.43 -14.86 0.93
C GLY A 65 11.41 -15.86 1.51
N CYS A 66 11.25 -15.85 2.82
CA CYS A 66 10.23 -16.65 3.51
C CYS A 66 9.04 -15.72 3.84
N TYR A 67 7.90 -15.95 3.22
CA TYR A 67 6.71 -15.12 3.41
C TYR A 67 5.63 -15.91 4.15
N GLU A 68 5.16 -15.33 5.25
CA GLU A 68 4.05 -15.84 6.02
C GLU A 68 2.81 -14.98 5.78
N PHE A 69 1.79 -15.59 5.22
CA PHE A 69 0.49 -14.98 4.99
C PHE A 69 -0.50 -15.53 5.99
N THR A 70 -1.24 -14.68 6.68
CA THR A 70 -2.25 -15.09 7.64
C THR A 70 -3.61 -14.53 7.24
N ILE A 71 -4.62 -15.41 7.27
CA ILE A 71 -6.03 -15.04 7.14
C ILE A 71 -6.70 -15.43 8.44
N GLU A 72 -7.24 -14.44 9.14
CA GLU A 72 -7.91 -14.62 10.42
C GLU A 72 -9.34 -14.09 10.34
N ASP A 73 -10.30 -14.92 10.71
CA ASP A 73 -11.72 -14.57 10.75
C ASP A 73 -12.32 -14.86 12.13
N ASN A 74 -13.38 -14.12 12.49
CA ASN A 74 -14.18 -14.38 13.68
C ASN A 74 -15.48 -15.14 13.35
N GLY A 75 -15.45 -15.99 12.35
CA GLY A 75 -16.57 -16.76 11.85
C GLY A 75 -16.98 -17.94 12.73
N ILE A 76 -17.68 -18.90 12.11
CA ILE A 76 -18.21 -20.07 12.81
C ILE A 76 -17.14 -21.01 13.35
N GLY A 77 -15.91 -20.94 12.86
CA GLY A 77 -14.84 -21.85 13.21
C GLY A 77 -15.09 -23.31 12.78
N MET A 78 -14.22 -24.21 13.23
CA MET A 78 -14.27 -25.62 12.86
C MET A 78 -14.15 -26.52 14.09
N SER A 79 -14.88 -27.65 14.06
CA SER A 79 -14.72 -28.69 15.10
C SER A 79 -13.37 -29.38 14.98
N PRO A 80 -12.83 -29.96 16.08
CA PRO A 80 -11.57 -30.70 16.03
C PRO A 80 -11.61 -31.92 15.09
N GLU A 81 -12.78 -32.52 14.91
CA GLU A 81 -13.01 -33.64 14.00
C GLU A 81 -12.86 -33.22 12.57
N PHE A 82 -13.49 -32.08 12.18
CA PHE A 82 -13.42 -31.54 10.83
C PHE A 82 -12.02 -31.04 10.49
N GLN A 83 -11.32 -30.42 11.44
CA GLN A 83 -9.94 -29.96 11.21
C GLN A 83 -8.99 -31.09 10.77
N LYS A 84 -9.24 -32.34 11.19
CA LYS A 84 -8.43 -33.50 10.78
C LYS A 84 -8.60 -33.89 9.33
N ILE A 85 -9.77 -33.64 8.76
CA ILE A 85 -10.15 -34.06 7.41
C ILE A 85 -10.35 -32.89 6.43
N MET A 86 -10.22 -31.63 6.87
CA MET A 86 -10.52 -30.45 6.07
C MET A 86 -9.68 -30.34 4.80
N PHE A 87 -8.56 -31.00 4.75
CA PHE A 87 -7.68 -31.06 3.57
C PHE A 87 -7.91 -32.31 2.71
N ASP A 88 -8.81 -33.19 3.09
CA ASP A 88 -9.16 -34.35 2.27
C ASP A 88 -10.09 -33.89 1.15
N PRO A 89 -9.94 -34.43 -0.08
CA PRO A 89 -10.83 -34.08 -1.18
C PRO A 89 -12.31 -34.35 -0.85
N PHE A 90 -13.18 -33.41 -1.23
CA PHE A 90 -14.64 -33.49 -1.02
C PHE A 90 -15.09 -33.39 0.43
N SER A 91 -14.19 -33.10 1.39
CA SER A 91 -14.56 -32.91 2.78
C SER A 91 -15.40 -31.66 2.99
N ARG A 92 -16.48 -31.79 3.76
CA ARG A 92 -17.40 -30.71 4.14
C ARG A 92 -17.80 -30.86 5.61
N ALA A 93 -17.97 -29.74 6.30
CA ALA A 93 -18.51 -29.77 7.65
C ALA A 93 -20.01 -30.16 7.59
N ASP A 94 -20.38 -31.24 8.27
CA ASP A 94 -21.76 -31.73 8.39
C ASP A 94 -22.55 -30.90 9.43
N ASP A 95 -22.75 -29.60 9.17
CA ASP A 95 -23.62 -28.78 10.02
C ASP A 95 -24.85 -28.35 9.21
N HIS A 96 -26.05 -28.51 9.80
CA HIS A 96 -27.31 -28.08 9.19
C HIS A 96 -27.37 -26.62 8.78
N ARG A 97 -26.46 -25.78 9.33
CA ARG A 97 -26.29 -24.36 8.95
C ARG A 97 -25.44 -24.17 7.71
N THR A 98 -24.54 -25.10 7.40
CA THR A 98 -23.63 -25.06 6.24
C THR A 98 -24.22 -25.70 4.99
N THR A 99 -25.35 -26.41 5.11
CA THR A 99 -26.03 -27.06 3.96
C THR A 99 -26.49 -26.08 2.88
N ARG A 100 -26.65 -24.80 3.19
CA ARG A 100 -26.97 -23.74 2.20
C ARG A 100 -25.75 -23.17 1.48
N VAL A 101 -24.55 -23.50 1.94
CA VAL A 101 -23.32 -22.91 1.44
C VAL A 101 -22.74 -23.80 0.35
N GLN A 102 -22.84 -23.34 -0.92
CA GLN A 102 -22.37 -24.05 -2.09
C GLN A 102 -20.84 -24.17 -2.12
N GLY A 103 -20.29 -25.38 -2.35
CA GLY A 103 -18.85 -25.59 -2.51
C GLY A 103 -18.53 -27.06 -2.84
N THR A 104 -17.49 -27.28 -3.62
CA THR A 104 -17.07 -28.62 -4.08
C THR A 104 -16.33 -29.44 -3.01
N GLY A 105 -15.85 -28.82 -1.93
CA GLY A 105 -14.97 -29.46 -0.96
C GLY A 105 -13.55 -29.76 -1.46
N LEU A 106 -13.15 -29.18 -2.60
CA LEU A 106 -11.84 -29.39 -3.19
C LEU A 106 -10.85 -28.26 -2.90
N GLY A 107 -11.33 -27.08 -2.54
CA GLY A 107 -10.49 -25.88 -2.43
C GLY A 107 -9.34 -26.02 -1.45
N MET A 108 -9.59 -26.54 -0.23
CA MET A 108 -8.56 -26.69 0.80
C MET A 108 -7.52 -27.74 0.38
N ALA A 109 -7.94 -28.86 -0.22
CA ALA A 109 -7.04 -29.89 -0.73
C ALA A 109 -6.14 -29.33 -1.87
N ILE A 110 -6.71 -28.56 -2.79
CA ILE A 110 -5.95 -27.91 -3.87
C ILE A 110 -4.96 -26.89 -3.30
N SER A 111 -5.39 -26.04 -2.36
CA SER A 111 -4.50 -25.06 -1.73
C SER A 111 -3.32 -25.72 -1.04
N ARG A 112 -3.54 -26.79 -0.27
CA ARG A 112 -2.48 -27.55 0.38
C ARG A 112 -1.50 -28.14 -0.64
N ASN A 113 -2.00 -28.73 -1.72
CA ASN A 113 -1.16 -29.30 -2.77
C ASN A 113 -0.29 -28.24 -3.46
N ILE A 114 -0.87 -27.08 -3.79
CA ILE A 114 -0.13 -25.96 -4.39
C ILE A 114 0.98 -25.49 -3.44
N VAL A 115 0.65 -25.23 -2.18
CA VAL A 115 1.63 -24.75 -1.19
C VAL A 115 2.74 -25.77 -0.96
N ASN A 116 2.40 -27.07 -0.89
CA ASN A 116 3.41 -28.13 -0.77
C ASN A 116 4.34 -28.19 -1.99
N LEU A 117 3.82 -28.00 -3.23
CA LEU A 117 4.63 -27.94 -4.44
C LEU A 117 5.58 -26.72 -4.46
N MET A 118 5.26 -25.68 -3.70
CA MET A 118 6.11 -24.50 -3.50
C MET A 118 7.04 -24.63 -2.26
N ASN A 119 7.23 -25.85 -1.75
CA ASN A 119 7.99 -26.14 -0.52
C ASN A 119 7.49 -25.36 0.71
N GLY A 120 6.23 -24.92 0.68
CA GLY A 120 5.59 -24.20 1.75
C GLY A 120 4.83 -25.07 2.74
N ASN A 121 4.12 -24.43 3.65
CA ASN A 121 3.30 -25.10 4.66
C ASN A 121 1.99 -24.33 4.89
N ILE A 122 0.92 -25.05 5.25
CA ILE A 122 -0.34 -24.46 5.73
C ILE A 122 -0.62 -24.94 7.14
N LYS A 123 -0.72 -24.01 8.08
CA LYS A 123 -1.15 -24.25 9.47
C LYS A 123 -2.55 -23.69 9.65
N VAL A 124 -3.39 -24.41 10.40
CA VAL A 124 -4.75 -24.01 10.71
C VAL A 124 -4.96 -24.07 12.21
N GLU A 125 -5.46 -22.98 12.77
CA GLU A 125 -5.87 -22.84 14.16
C GLU A 125 -7.34 -22.38 14.14
N SER A 126 -8.24 -23.23 14.63
CA SER A 126 -9.66 -22.93 14.63
C SER A 126 -10.34 -23.43 15.89
N THR A 127 -11.32 -22.68 16.35
CA THR A 127 -12.16 -23.09 17.46
C THR A 127 -13.61 -22.85 17.07
N LEU A 128 -14.47 -23.84 17.26
CA LEU A 128 -15.88 -23.74 16.93
C LEU A 128 -16.52 -22.53 17.65
N HIS A 129 -17.22 -21.71 16.87
CA HIS A 129 -17.86 -20.44 17.28
C HIS A 129 -16.88 -19.30 17.72
N LYS A 130 -15.59 -19.43 17.42
CA LYS A 130 -14.63 -18.36 17.72
C LYS A 130 -13.90 -17.82 16.47
N GLY A 131 -13.95 -18.58 15.37
CA GLY A 131 -13.30 -18.23 14.12
C GLY A 131 -12.15 -19.16 13.75
N THR A 132 -11.46 -18.75 12.69
CA THR A 132 -10.36 -19.52 12.10
C THR A 132 -9.19 -18.63 11.79
N LYS A 133 -7.99 -19.12 12.04
CA LYS A 133 -6.72 -18.53 11.61
C LYS A 133 -5.98 -19.53 10.74
N ILE A 134 -5.73 -19.15 9.48
CA ILE A 134 -4.97 -19.95 8.52
C ILE A 134 -3.67 -19.21 8.24
N THR A 135 -2.55 -19.89 8.45
CA THR A 135 -1.21 -19.37 8.16
C THR A 135 -0.60 -20.16 7.02
N VAL A 136 -0.22 -19.48 5.95
CA VAL A 136 0.44 -20.04 4.77
C VAL A 136 1.87 -19.53 4.73
N THR A 137 2.84 -20.42 4.79
CA THR A 137 4.25 -20.08 4.62
C THR A 137 4.71 -20.55 3.25
N ILE A 138 5.30 -19.67 2.45
CA ILE A 138 5.89 -19.98 1.14
C ILE A 138 7.28 -19.39 1.02
N TYR A 139 8.10 -20.00 0.17
CA TYR A 139 9.44 -19.53 -0.16
C TYR A 139 9.44 -19.06 -1.61
N LEU A 140 9.89 -17.84 -1.84
CA LEU A 140 9.94 -17.22 -3.17
C LEU A 140 11.36 -16.77 -3.47
N GLU A 141 11.79 -16.93 -4.72
CA GLU A 141 13.09 -16.45 -5.15
C GLU A 141 13.14 -14.93 -5.08
N LEU A 142 14.18 -14.41 -4.45
CA LEU A 142 14.40 -12.98 -4.37
C LEU A 142 14.84 -12.46 -5.75
N GLN A 143 14.22 -11.39 -6.21
CA GLN A 143 14.68 -10.70 -7.40
C GLN A 143 15.86 -9.80 -7.00
N GLU A 144 17.06 -10.12 -7.49
CA GLU A 144 18.21 -9.23 -7.33
C GLU A 144 17.91 -7.90 -8.02
N LYS A 145 17.47 -6.93 -7.27
CA LYS A 145 17.58 -5.54 -7.68
C LYS A 145 18.83 -4.96 -7.07
N GLU A 146 19.73 -4.47 -7.91
CA GLU A 146 20.74 -3.54 -7.43
C GLU A 146 20.03 -2.50 -6.57
N LYS A 147 20.45 -2.38 -5.30
CA LYS A 147 20.02 -1.29 -4.38
C LYS A 147 20.59 0.03 -4.92
N GLU A 148 20.26 0.41 -6.13
CA GLU A 148 20.51 1.77 -6.60
C GLU A 148 19.61 2.69 -5.76
N GLN A 149 20.19 3.21 -4.69
CA GLN A 149 19.60 4.39 -4.03
C GLN A 149 19.47 5.45 -5.11
N ASP A 150 18.22 5.77 -5.46
CA ASP A 150 17.97 6.75 -6.49
C ASP A 150 18.44 8.12 -6.00
N ARG A 151 19.66 8.49 -6.41
CA ARG A 151 20.27 9.78 -6.04
C ARG A 151 19.36 10.97 -6.32
N ASN A 152 18.38 10.80 -7.20
CA ASN A 152 17.40 11.84 -7.55
C ASN A 152 16.30 12.01 -6.50
N LEU A 153 16.05 11.00 -5.67
CA LEU A 153 15.08 11.02 -4.59
C LEU A 153 15.69 11.38 -3.23
N MET A 154 17.02 11.31 -3.10
CA MET A 154 17.68 11.55 -1.81
C MET A 154 17.40 12.95 -1.27
N ASN A 155 17.04 13.01 0.01
CA ASN A 155 16.79 14.24 0.78
C ASN A 155 15.64 15.11 0.25
N LEU A 156 14.79 14.60 -0.66
CA LEU A 156 13.61 15.35 -1.07
C LEU A 156 12.64 15.48 0.10
N PRO A 157 12.15 16.68 0.43
CA PRO A 157 11.20 16.87 1.52
C PRO A 157 9.80 16.43 1.09
N VAL A 158 9.20 15.50 1.82
CA VAL A 158 7.82 15.01 1.60
C VAL A 158 7.00 15.18 2.86
N LEU A 159 5.77 15.68 2.72
CA LEU A 159 4.80 15.79 3.79
C LEU A 159 3.79 14.65 3.68
N VAL A 160 3.57 13.94 4.76
CA VAL A 160 2.53 12.89 4.90
C VAL A 160 1.37 13.46 5.70
N VAL A 161 0.16 13.21 5.24
CA VAL A 161 -1.08 13.71 5.87
C VAL A 161 -2.05 12.54 6.04
N ASP A 162 -2.29 12.15 7.27
CA ASP A 162 -3.18 11.05 7.65
C ASP A 162 -3.70 11.34 9.06
N ASP A 163 -4.95 11.05 9.38
CA ASP A 163 -5.51 11.25 10.73
C ASP A 163 -5.05 10.17 11.72
N ASP A 164 -4.50 9.07 11.24
CA ASP A 164 -3.85 8.03 12.04
C ASP A 164 -2.34 8.26 12.14
N LYS A 165 -1.89 8.59 13.35
CA LYS A 165 -0.48 8.78 13.67
C LYS A 165 0.38 7.56 13.30
N THR A 166 -0.13 6.34 13.50
CA THR A 166 0.59 5.10 13.21
C THR A 166 0.82 4.94 11.71
N CYS A 167 -0.19 5.29 10.90
CA CYS A 167 -0.08 5.33 9.45
C CYS A 167 0.94 6.37 8.98
N CYS A 168 0.93 7.56 9.57
CA CYS A 168 1.93 8.61 9.32
C CYS A 168 3.35 8.11 9.59
N GLU A 169 3.60 7.56 10.78
CA GLU A 169 4.91 7.08 11.19
C GLU A 169 5.41 5.94 10.30
N SER A 170 4.54 5.01 9.92
CA SER A 170 4.85 3.92 9.00
C SER A 170 5.23 4.44 7.60
N THR A 171 4.45 5.38 7.06
CA THR A 171 4.71 5.99 5.75
C THR A 171 6.04 6.76 5.75
N VAL A 172 6.32 7.52 6.82
CA VAL A 172 7.60 8.24 6.97
C VAL A 172 8.78 7.26 7.11
N ALA A 173 8.60 6.14 7.81
CA ALA A 173 9.63 5.09 7.88
C ALA A 173 9.95 4.53 6.48
N THR A 174 8.93 4.23 5.67
CA THR A 174 9.09 3.79 4.28
C THR A 174 9.80 4.84 3.41
N LEU A 175 9.46 6.13 3.57
CA LEU A 175 10.15 7.23 2.88
C LEU A 175 11.64 7.28 3.25
N LYS A 176 11.97 7.11 4.52
CA LYS A 176 13.35 7.11 5.02
C LYS A 176 14.19 5.97 4.42
N GLU A 177 13.61 4.78 4.25
CA GLU A 177 14.27 3.63 3.64
C GLU A 177 14.71 3.90 2.19
N ILE A 178 13.99 4.74 1.45
CA ILE A 178 14.33 5.15 0.08
C ILE A 178 15.13 6.47 0.03
N GLY A 179 15.58 6.97 1.18
CA GLY A 179 16.44 8.15 1.28
C GLY A 179 15.70 9.49 1.25
N ILE A 180 14.40 9.51 1.41
CA ILE A 180 13.55 10.72 1.40
C ILE A 180 13.37 11.25 2.83
N THR A 181 13.33 12.57 2.99
CA THR A 181 13.02 13.20 4.27
C THR A 181 11.50 13.39 4.42
N GLY A 182 10.89 12.59 5.28
CA GLY A 182 9.45 12.66 5.57
C GLY A 182 9.15 13.50 6.81
N GLU A 183 8.15 14.36 6.71
CA GLU A 183 7.47 15.03 7.82
C GLU A 183 5.99 14.61 7.79
N TRP A 184 5.25 14.74 8.89
CA TRP A 184 3.84 14.39 8.89
C TRP A 184 2.99 15.34 9.73
N VAL A 185 1.72 15.42 9.37
CA VAL A 185 0.67 16.14 10.10
C VAL A 185 -0.61 15.30 10.11
N LEU A 186 -1.49 15.58 11.08
CA LEU A 186 -2.71 14.79 11.29
C LEU A 186 -3.97 15.38 10.66
N SER A 187 -3.85 16.51 9.94
CA SER A 187 -5.01 17.13 9.30
C SER A 187 -4.66 17.86 8.01
N GLY A 188 -5.64 17.94 7.11
CA GLY A 188 -5.51 18.71 5.88
C GLY A 188 -5.28 20.20 6.11
N ARG A 189 -5.82 20.77 7.20
CA ARG A 189 -5.59 22.17 7.58
C ARG A 189 -4.13 22.41 7.92
N GLU A 190 -3.54 21.58 8.79
CA GLU A 190 -2.12 21.66 9.11
C GLU A 190 -1.25 21.49 7.86
N ALA A 191 -1.62 20.57 6.96
CA ALA A 191 -0.92 20.38 5.70
C ALA A 191 -0.87 21.63 4.84
N VAL A 192 -2.00 22.33 4.68
CA VAL A 192 -2.08 23.58 3.92
C VAL A 192 -1.18 24.66 4.56
N GLU A 193 -1.18 24.76 5.90
CA GLU A 193 -0.36 25.73 6.62
C GLU A 193 1.13 25.43 6.53
N CYS A 194 1.52 24.17 6.71
CA CYS A 194 2.92 23.73 6.55
C CYS A 194 3.42 23.98 5.13
N CYS A 195 2.62 23.62 4.11
CA CYS A 195 2.99 23.88 2.72
C CYS A 195 3.15 25.35 2.43
N TYR A 196 2.24 26.20 2.93
CA TYR A 196 2.31 27.63 2.73
C TYR A 196 3.51 28.26 3.43
N ALA A 197 3.77 27.90 4.68
CA ALA A 197 4.92 28.40 5.44
C ALA A 197 6.26 28.07 4.74
N ARG A 198 6.40 26.85 4.21
CA ARG A 198 7.61 26.46 3.46
C ARG A 198 7.72 27.16 2.12
N HIS A 199 6.59 27.43 1.47
CA HIS A 199 6.54 28.18 0.20
C HIS A 199 7.05 29.61 0.37
N GLU A 200 6.61 30.32 1.41
CA GLU A 200 7.10 31.67 1.75
C GLU A 200 8.62 31.70 1.98
N LEU A 201 9.18 30.60 2.51
CA LEU A 201 10.62 30.43 2.71
C LEU A 201 11.36 29.92 1.45
N LYS A 202 10.68 29.76 0.30
CA LYS A 202 11.21 29.20 -0.95
C LYS A 202 11.85 27.82 -0.77
N ASN A 203 11.31 27.01 0.15
CA ASN A 203 11.76 25.66 0.49
C ASN A 203 10.58 24.68 0.43
N ASP A 204 9.92 24.62 -0.71
CA ASP A 204 8.74 23.81 -0.93
C ASP A 204 8.96 22.32 -0.69
N TYR A 205 7.92 21.64 -0.22
CA TYR A 205 7.89 20.19 -0.29
C TYR A 205 8.00 19.72 -1.75
N PHE A 206 8.67 18.63 -1.96
CA PHE A 206 8.69 17.94 -3.24
C PHE A 206 7.32 17.31 -3.54
N ALA A 207 6.76 16.64 -2.52
CA ALA A 207 5.44 16.04 -2.61
C ALA A 207 4.68 16.13 -1.28
N VAL A 208 3.35 16.09 -1.40
CA VAL A 208 2.42 15.88 -0.29
C VAL A 208 1.69 14.58 -0.56
N ILE A 209 1.72 13.65 0.40
CA ILE A 209 1.02 12.38 0.37
C ILE A 209 -0.19 12.52 1.28
N LEU A 210 -1.41 12.45 0.71
CA LEU A 210 -2.68 12.61 1.43
C LEU A 210 -3.37 11.26 1.57
N ASP A 211 -3.77 10.88 2.78
CA ASP A 211 -4.70 9.76 2.93
C ASP A 211 -6.10 10.12 2.42
N TRP A 212 -6.74 9.12 1.81
CA TRP A 212 -8.09 9.30 1.29
C TRP A 212 -9.18 9.25 2.37
N LYS A 213 -8.98 8.59 3.50
CA LYS A 213 -10.01 8.33 4.52
C LYS A 213 -10.06 9.34 5.68
N MET A 214 -9.48 10.54 5.56
CA MET A 214 -9.49 11.52 6.64
C MET A 214 -10.89 12.15 6.84
N PRO A 215 -11.42 12.23 8.08
CA PRO A 215 -12.56 13.08 8.42
C PRO A 215 -12.16 14.57 8.48
N GLU A 216 -13.10 15.48 8.58
CA GLU A 216 -13.04 16.92 8.90
C GLU A 216 -12.74 17.93 7.79
N ILE A 217 -11.82 17.74 6.90
CA ILE A 217 -11.72 18.57 5.68
C ILE A 217 -11.64 17.63 4.51
N ASP A 218 -12.54 17.83 3.56
CA ASP A 218 -12.52 17.14 2.29
C ASP A 218 -11.10 17.21 1.74
N ARG A 219 -10.47 16.03 1.58
CA ARG A 219 -9.13 15.83 1.02
C ARG A 219 -8.98 16.50 -0.34
N ILE A 220 -10.08 16.57 -1.08
CA ILE A 220 -10.20 17.31 -2.33
C ILE A 220 -10.04 18.79 -2.05
N GLU A 221 -10.65 19.30 -0.97
CA GLU A 221 -10.51 20.70 -0.56
C GLU A 221 -9.09 21.01 -0.08
N THR A 222 -8.42 20.09 0.62
CA THR A 222 -7.00 20.23 0.98
C THR A 222 -6.13 20.39 -0.28
N ALA A 223 -6.32 19.53 -1.28
CA ALA A 223 -5.61 19.64 -2.55
C ALA A 223 -5.92 20.96 -3.26
N ARG A 224 -7.20 21.37 -3.33
CA ARG A 224 -7.61 22.67 -3.91
C ARG A 224 -6.96 23.85 -3.18
N GLN A 225 -6.88 23.83 -1.85
CA GLN A 225 -6.28 24.92 -1.07
C GLN A 225 -4.78 25.00 -1.29
N ILE A 226 -4.07 23.88 -1.34
CA ILE A 226 -2.64 23.84 -1.67
C ILE A 226 -2.45 24.42 -3.08
N ARG A 227 -3.23 23.97 -4.07
CA ARG A 227 -3.16 24.48 -5.45
C ARG A 227 -3.46 25.97 -5.56
N LYS A 228 -4.45 26.46 -4.84
CA LYS A 228 -4.85 27.88 -4.85
C LYS A 228 -3.76 28.78 -4.27
N ARG A 229 -3.05 28.33 -3.23
CA ARG A 229 -2.05 29.15 -2.53
C ARG A 229 -0.65 29.04 -3.13
N ILE A 230 -0.29 27.85 -3.66
CA ILE A 230 1.10 27.54 -4.04
C ILE A 230 1.21 27.23 -5.55
N GLY A 231 0.12 26.79 -6.17
CA GLY A 231 0.14 26.43 -7.59
C GLY A 231 0.55 24.97 -7.81
N LYS A 232 1.33 24.70 -8.87
CA LYS A 232 1.75 23.35 -9.30
C LYS A 232 3.18 22.99 -8.88
N GLU A 233 3.75 23.72 -7.94
CA GLU A 233 5.15 23.51 -7.53
C GLU A 233 5.32 22.27 -6.66
N ILE A 234 4.28 21.85 -5.94
CA ILE A 234 4.26 20.67 -5.06
C ILE A 234 3.49 19.54 -5.75
N THR A 235 4.04 18.34 -5.79
CA THR A 235 3.32 17.16 -6.27
C THR A 235 2.33 16.68 -5.20
N ILE A 236 1.07 16.48 -5.57
CA ILE A 236 0.04 15.94 -4.65
C ILE A 236 -0.27 14.51 -5.03
N ILE A 237 -0.01 13.60 -4.11
CA ILE A 237 -0.24 12.15 -4.26
C ILE A 237 -1.30 11.74 -3.25
N VAL A 238 -2.28 10.96 -3.68
CA VAL A 238 -3.34 10.45 -2.80
C VAL A 238 -3.14 8.95 -2.56
N LEU A 239 -3.16 8.54 -1.28
CA LEU A 239 -3.25 7.14 -0.88
C LEU A 239 -4.71 6.74 -0.81
N THR A 240 -5.12 5.72 -1.55
CA THR A 240 -6.53 5.32 -1.67
C THR A 240 -6.74 3.84 -1.41
N SER A 241 -7.88 3.48 -0.84
CA SER A 241 -8.41 2.13 -0.87
C SER A 241 -9.13 1.87 -2.21
N TYR A 242 -9.42 0.63 -2.54
CA TYR A 242 -9.79 0.08 -3.87
C TYR A 242 -10.98 0.72 -4.62
N GLU A 243 -11.77 1.60 -4.04
CA GLU A 243 -12.97 2.21 -4.67
C GLU A 243 -12.64 3.52 -5.41
N PHE A 244 -11.80 3.43 -6.41
CA PHE A 244 -11.12 4.57 -7.00
C PHE A 244 -11.84 5.24 -8.17
N SER A 245 -12.64 4.51 -8.96
CA SER A 245 -13.12 4.95 -10.26
C SER A 245 -14.12 6.13 -10.21
N GLU A 246 -14.88 6.28 -9.14
CA GLU A 246 -15.89 7.34 -9.04
C GLU A 246 -15.33 8.72 -8.65
N ILE A 247 -14.14 8.74 -8.04
CA ILE A 247 -13.58 9.93 -7.39
C ILE A 247 -12.36 10.47 -8.15
N GLU A 248 -11.83 9.71 -9.09
CA GLU A 248 -10.60 10.05 -9.83
C GLU A 248 -10.74 11.36 -10.59
N GLU A 249 -11.86 11.58 -11.26
CA GLU A 249 -12.09 12.79 -12.04
C GLU A 249 -12.16 14.04 -11.15
N GLU A 250 -12.83 13.94 -10.02
CA GLU A 250 -12.96 15.06 -9.09
C GLU A 250 -11.62 15.40 -8.42
N ALA A 251 -10.86 14.39 -7.99
CA ALA A 251 -9.54 14.58 -7.39
C ALA A 251 -8.54 15.16 -8.40
N LYS A 252 -8.56 14.70 -9.66
CA LYS A 252 -7.76 15.31 -10.74
C LYS A 252 -8.15 16.75 -11.00
N ALA A 253 -9.44 17.07 -11.01
CA ALA A 253 -9.93 18.43 -11.15
C ALA A 253 -9.51 19.33 -9.98
N ALA A 254 -9.33 18.78 -8.79
CA ALA A 254 -8.79 19.45 -7.61
C ALA A 254 -7.27 19.64 -7.65
N GLY A 255 -6.60 19.01 -8.61
CA GLY A 255 -5.16 19.13 -8.83
C GLY A 255 -4.32 18.04 -8.18
N VAL A 256 -4.87 16.86 -7.91
CA VAL A 256 -4.11 15.67 -7.55
C VAL A 256 -3.33 15.18 -8.77
N ASP A 257 -2.03 14.90 -8.59
CA ASP A 257 -1.13 14.51 -9.68
C ASP A 257 -1.01 12.99 -9.83
N ALA A 258 -1.11 12.24 -8.72
CA ALA A 258 -0.99 10.79 -8.75
C ALA A 258 -1.78 10.13 -7.61
N PHE A 259 -1.97 8.83 -7.78
CA PHE A 259 -2.68 7.99 -6.82
C PHE A 259 -1.88 6.71 -6.56
N ILE A 260 -1.86 6.29 -5.31
CA ILE A 260 -1.24 5.03 -4.88
C ILE A 260 -2.27 4.24 -4.09
N ALA A 261 -2.55 3.01 -4.51
CA ALA A 261 -3.45 2.12 -3.78
C ALA A 261 -2.80 1.66 -2.47
N LYS A 262 -3.57 1.68 -1.37
CA LYS A 262 -3.20 0.98 -0.14
C LYS A 262 -3.33 -0.54 -0.35
N PRO A 263 -2.44 -1.34 0.21
CA PRO A 263 -1.34 -0.99 1.10
C PRO A 263 -0.15 -0.34 0.37
N LEU A 264 0.55 0.55 1.07
CA LEU A 264 1.67 1.30 0.50
C LEU A 264 2.94 0.44 0.46
N PHE A 265 3.35 0.05 -0.74
CA PHE A 265 4.62 -0.63 -0.99
C PHE A 265 5.72 0.37 -1.34
N ARG A 266 6.93 0.12 -0.83
CA ARG A 266 8.13 0.93 -1.08
C ARG A 266 8.42 1.06 -2.58
N SER A 267 8.35 -0.05 -3.32
CA SER A 267 8.58 -0.09 -4.77
C SER A 267 7.60 0.82 -5.52
N ARG A 268 6.31 0.78 -5.16
CA ARG A 268 5.28 1.62 -5.79
C ARG A 268 5.45 3.09 -5.45
N LEU A 269 5.76 3.41 -4.19
CA LEU A 269 6.05 4.78 -3.77
C LEU A 269 7.25 5.35 -4.53
N THR A 270 8.35 4.59 -4.59
CA THR A 270 9.56 4.96 -5.34
C THR A 270 9.26 5.20 -6.83
N ALA A 271 8.55 4.28 -7.47
CA ALA A 271 8.20 4.40 -8.88
C ALA A 271 7.32 5.63 -9.17
N THR A 272 6.35 5.92 -8.29
CA THR A 272 5.48 7.11 -8.43
C THR A 272 6.29 8.40 -8.26
N LEU A 273 7.10 8.50 -7.21
CA LEU A 273 7.90 9.72 -6.97
C LEU A 273 8.93 9.97 -8.08
N ARG A 274 9.52 8.92 -8.67
CA ARG A 274 10.43 9.03 -9.82
C ARG A 274 9.82 9.76 -11.02
N GLN A 275 8.56 9.56 -11.31
CA GLN A 275 7.88 10.20 -12.44
C GLN A 275 7.92 11.72 -12.35
N PHE A 276 7.95 12.27 -11.14
CA PHE A 276 7.95 13.72 -10.89
C PHE A 276 9.34 14.34 -10.71
N THR A 277 10.40 13.54 -10.61
CA THR A 277 11.78 14.07 -10.51
C THR A 277 12.30 14.60 -11.84
N SER A 278 11.89 14.02 -12.97
CA SER A 278 12.36 14.41 -14.32
C SER A 278 11.96 15.83 -14.72
N GLY A 279 10.71 16.22 -14.43
CA GLY A 279 10.21 17.55 -14.73
C GLY A 279 10.85 18.69 -13.91
N ARG A 280 11.39 18.36 -12.72
CA ARG A 280 12.06 19.35 -11.85
C ARG A 280 13.49 19.66 -12.33
N LYS A 281 14.18 18.70 -12.93
CA LYS A 281 15.51 18.92 -13.52
C LYS A 281 15.46 19.91 -14.70
N GLU A 282 14.45 19.79 -15.54
CA GLU A 282 14.26 20.73 -16.67
C GLU A 282 13.93 22.15 -16.18
N LYS A 283 13.07 22.29 -15.16
CA LYS A 283 12.78 23.60 -14.56
C LYS A 283 14.00 24.21 -13.87
N THR A 284 14.75 23.42 -13.12
CA THR A 284 15.98 23.91 -12.43
C THR A 284 17.05 24.33 -13.43
N ALA A 285 17.24 23.56 -14.51
CA ALA A 285 18.16 23.90 -15.58
C ALA A 285 17.69 25.17 -16.34
N ARG A 286 16.40 25.31 -16.58
CA ARG A 286 15.82 26.48 -17.24
C ARG A 286 15.96 27.74 -16.40
N ASN A 287 15.65 27.68 -15.10
CA ASN A 287 15.86 28.79 -14.17
C ASN A 287 17.32 29.16 -14.01
N TYR A 288 18.25 28.20 -14.10
CA TYR A 288 19.68 28.48 -14.08
C TYR A 288 20.15 29.18 -15.35
N LEU A 289 19.66 28.78 -16.50
CA LEU A 289 19.95 29.43 -17.79
C LEU A 289 19.33 30.83 -17.88
N GLU A 290 18.14 31.03 -17.35
CA GLU A 290 17.51 32.35 -17.26
C GLU A 290 18.32 33.32 -16.36
N LYS A 291 18.77 32.84 -15.19
CA LYS A 291 19.65 33.65 -14.31
C LYS A 291 21.02 33.95 -14.92
N LEU A 292 21.59 33.08 -15.73
CA LEU A 292 22.82 33.34 -16.44
C LEU A 292 22.60 34.39 -17.55
N SER A 293 21.45 34.35 -18.25
CA SER A 293 21.12 35.36 -19.28
C SER A 293 20.83 36.72 -18.70
N GLU A 294 20.26 36.80 -17.48
CA GLU A 294 20.05 38.12 -16.80
C GLU A 294 21.36 38.69 -16.25
N SER A 295 22.33 37.88 -15.84
CA SER A 295 23.65 38.34 -15.35
C SER A 295 24.52 38.90 -16.48
N ASP A 296 24.38 38.40 -17.72
CA ASP A 296 25.11 38.88 -18.88
C ASP A 296 24.56 40.25 -19.41
N TYR A 297 23.32 40.56 -19.08
CA TYR A 297 22.72 41.87 -19.51
C TYR A 297 23.07 43.03 -18.58
N THR A 298 23.43 42.75 -17.33
CA THR A 298 23.83 43.79 -16.35
C THR A 298 25.31 44.18 -16.43
N GLY A 299 26.16 43.34 -17.05
CA GLY A 299 27.60 43.61 -17.22
C GLY A 299 28.03 44.51 -18.40
N LYS A 300 27.09 44.96 -19.24
CA LYS A 300 27.41 45.76 -20.44
C LYS A 300 27.03 47.24 -20.38
N LYS A 301 26.65 47.78 -19.21
CA LYS A 301 26.25 49.20 -19.09
C LYS A 301 27.27 50.12 -18.45
N ASP A 302 28.45 49.65 -18.01
CA ASP A 302 29.46 50.48 -17.34
C ASP A 302 30.77 50.60 -18.09
N SER A 303 30.78 50.50 -19.44
CA SER A 303 31.99 50.80 -20.21
C SER A 303 31.67 51.64 -21.45
N ALA A 304 31.05 52.81 -21.29
CA ALA A 304 31.00 53.87 -22.25
C ALA A 304 30.73 55.19 -21.53
N GLY A 305 31.75 55.87 -21.08
CA GLY A 305 31.73 57.18 -20.48
C GLY A 305 33.13 57.71 -20.38
#